data_973829142d0c6253683e1708e0c82b89
#
_entry.id   973829142d0c6253683e1708e0c82b89
#
_cell.length_a   1.000
_cell.length_b   1.000
_cell.length_c   1.000
_cell.angle_alpha   90.00
_cell.angle_beta   90.00
_cell.angle_gamma   90.00
#
_symmetry.space_group_name_H-M   'P 1'
#
loop_
_entity.id
_entity.type
_entity.pdbx_description
1 polymer ?
#
loop_
_entity_poly.entity_id
_entity_poly.type
_entity_poly.pdbx_seq_one_letter_code
_entity_poly.pdbx_strand_id
1 'polypeptide(L)'
;MSRYIVPFLLALLLAAMTTTATAAPIVYGVNAHDNRPGYSMAQAEARFQLLAARNLRSYRFDVDPRDYATLDALVPLARKYGITLRPMVYPMSREIGYQLARRYAADIKVWEIGNEQDLVRAEADARIAAMTTMYLGMRQASNELGAGLRFTINITACNSDDRSANARCPGDRNGSLWFLAKAKAAGFNFDHISFHYYAFHQDAGYWSALYLGQLRTAAQTYKTPVFFNELNCAEIYTGNTTGGAEGDRGCYDSLAQLLRNVRDNYADVVSEVNVYELLDQTTIQGAEGHFGLMYDLTRPKPTLDLLTRFAQTPATAAVAGAPDDRPQ
;
A
#
# COMPACT_ATOMS: atom_id res chain seq x y z
N MET A 1 -53.66 56.04 25.89
CA MET A 1 -53.78 54.60 25.63
C MET A 1 -52.56 54.17 24.81
N SER A 2 -51.54 53.67 25.50
CA SER A 2 -50.23 53.24 24.88
C SER A 2 -50.24 51.77 24.73
N ARG A 3 -50.06 51.27 23.49
CA ARG A 3 -49.95 49.80 23.17
C ARG A 3 -48.47 49.44 23.07
N TYR A 4 -47.98 48.69 24.01
CA TYR A 4 -46.65 48.07 23.92
C TYR A 4 -46.70 46.86 23.00
N ILE A 5 -45.92 46.86 21.93
CA ILE A 5 -45.66 45.74 21.06
C ILE A 5 -44.35 45.05 21.57
N VAL A 6 -44.44 43.81 22.02
CA VAL A 6 -43.30 42.99 22.42
C VAL A 6 -42.83 42.22 21.17
N PRO A 7 -41.59 42.36 20.74
CA PRO A 7 -41.05 41.49 19.68
C PRO A 7 -40.63 40.13 20.22
N PHE A 8 -41.24 39.09 19.72
CA PHE A 8 -40.84 37.69 19.95
C PHE A 8 -39.53 37.43 19.16
N LEU A 9 -38.41 37.28 19.88
CA LEU A 9 -37.15 36.80 19.30
C LEU A 9 -37.22 35.28 19.19
N LEU A 10 -37.45 34.81 17.98
CA LEU A 10 -37.34 33.38 17.64
C LEU A 10 -35.85 33.04 17.46
N ALA A 11 -35.20 32.50 18.51
CA ALA A 11 -33.85 31.96 18.40
C ALA A 11 -33.88 30.63 17.66
N LEU A 12 -33.53 30.64 16.38
CA LEU A 12 -33.24 29.44 15.62
C LEU A 12 -31.90 28.84 16.13
N LEU A 13 -31.95 27.83 16.97
CA LEU A 13 -30.81 26.95 17.23
C LEU A 13 -30.58 26.09 15.98
N LEU A 14 -29.67 26.49 15.10
CA LEU A 14 -29.05 25.59 14.13
C LEU A 14 -28.13 24.65 14.91
N ALA A 15 -28.63 23.47 15.25
CA ALA A 15 -27.78 22.34 15.64
C ALA A 15 -26.97 21.95 14.40
N ALA A 16 -25.72 22.40 14.35
CA ALA A 16 -24.76 21.89 13.38
C ALA A 16 -24.51 20.42 13.69
N MET A 17 -25.26 19.53 13.04
CA MET A 17 -24.92 18.12 13.01
C MET A 17 -23.60 18.00 12.26
N THR A 18 -22.51 17.97 13.00
CA THR A 18 -21.22 17.53 12.47
C THR A 18 -21.35 16.05 12.14
N THR A 19 -21.70 15.75 10.90
CA THR A 19 -21.55 14.39 10.38
C THR A 19 -20.06 14.08 10.41
N THR A 20 -19.62 13.34 11.40
CA THR A 20 -18.29 12.72 11.34
C THR A 20 -18.30 11.81 10.13
N ALA A 21 -17.64 12.23 9.06
CA ALA A 21 -17.41 11.37 7.93
C ALA A 21 -16.65 10.16 8.44
N THR A 22 -17.32 9.02 8.52
CA THR A 22 -16.65 7.75 8.82
C THR A 22 -15.65 7.49 7.70
N ALA A 23 -14.38 7.29 8.07
CA ALA A 23 -13.36 6.91 7.10
C ALA A 23 -13.83 5.67 6.32
N ALA A 24 -13.59 5.65 5.01
CA ALA A 24 -13.89 4.48 4.21
C ALA A 24 -13.09 3.29 4.75
N PRO A 25 -13.64 2.07 4.74
CA PRO A 25 -12.92 0.91 5.24
C PRO A 25 -11.65 0.67 4.43
N ILE A 26 -10.57 0.29 5.12
CA ILE A 26 -9.30 -0.09 4.50
C ILE A 26 -9.51 -1.35 3.66
N VAL A 27 -9.03 -1.32 2.42
CA VAL A 27 -8.96 -2.51 1.55
C VAL A 27 -7.70 -3.28 1.86
N TYR A 28 -7.83 -4.57 2.19
CA TYR A 28 -6.69 -5.45 2.45
C TYR A 28 -6.39 -6.35 1.26
N GLY A 29 -5.11 -6.58 1.03
CA GLY A 29 -4.59 -7.39 -0.05
C GLY A 29 -3.18 -7.89 0.20
N VAL A 30 -2.54 -8.36 -0.87
CA VAL A 30 -1.21 -8.94 -0.83
C VAL A 30 -0.34 -8.46 -1.98
N ASN A 31 0.97 -8.60 -1.80
CA ASN A 31 1.95 -8.54 -2.89
C ASN A 31 2.17 -9.92 -3.50
N ALA A 32 2.56 -9.94 -4.77
CA ALA A 32 2.90 -11.13 -5.52
C ALA A 32 3.97 -10.83 -6.59
N HIS A 33 4.53 -11.90 -7.16
CA HIS A 33 5.57 -11.80 -8.19
C HIS A 33 5.29 -12.77 -9.33
N ASP A 34 4.28 -12.47 -10.16
CA ASP A 34 3.84 -13.35 -11.25
C ASP A 34 4.92 -13.62 -12.33
N ASN A 35 6.04 -12.92 -12.26
CA ASN A 35 7.24 -13.16 -13.05
C ASN A 35 8.26 -14.11 -12.39
N ARG A 36 7.96 -14.68 -11.23
CA ARG A 36 8.87 -15.56 -10.47
C ARG A 36 8.36 -17.00 -10.38
N PRO A 37 9.26 -18.01 -10.26
CA PRO A 37 8.89 -19.44 -10.29
C PRO A 37 7.83 -19.84 -9.26
N GLY A 38 7.82 -19.26 -8.07
CA GLY A 38 6.82 -19.55 -7.01
C GLY A 38 5.40 -19.12 -7.37
N TYR A 39 5.24 -18.27 -8.38
CA TYR A 39 3.96 -17.69 -8.81
C TYR A 39 3.55 -18.17 -10.20
N SER A 40 3.62 -19.45 -10.44
CA SER A 40 3.23 -20.04 -11.74
C SER A 40 1.86 -19.53 -12.21
N MET A 41 1.76 -19.10 -13.48
CA MET A 41 0.50 -18.66 -14.09
C MET A 41 -0.54 -19.79 -14.13
N ALA A 42 -0.13 -21.06 -14.19
CA ALA A 42 -1.05 -22.20 -14.09
C ALA A 42 -1.81 -22.24 -12.75
N GLN A 43 -1.26 -21.60 -11.71
CA GLN A 43 -1.88 -21.51 -10.37
C GLN A 43 -2.53 -20.14 -10.10
N ALA A 44 -2.57 -19.25 -11.07
CA ALA A 44 -3.12 -17.91 -10.89
C ALA A 44 -4.58 -17.95 -10.40
N GLU A 45 -5.40 -18.79 -11.00
CA GLU A 45 -6.80 -18.91 -10.59
C GLU A 45 -6.95 -19.39 -9.14
N ALA A 46 -6.15 -20.35 -8.69
CA ALA A 46 -6.15 -20.83 -7.31
C ALA A 46 -5.76 -19.71 -6.32
N ARG A 47 -4.77 -18.86 -6.68
CA ARG A 47 -4.42 -17.67 -5.89
C ARG A 47 -5.60 -16.71 -5.75
N PHE A 48 -6.24 -16.37 -6.85
CA PHE A 48 -7.37 -15.44 -6.84
C PHE A 48 -8.58 -16.00 -6.08
N GLN A 49 -8.86 -17.29 -6.22
CA GLN A 49 -9.89 -17.97 -5.45
C GLN A 49 -9.60 -17.92 -3.94
N LEU A 50 -8.36 -18.18 -3.54
CA LEU A 50 -7.91 -18.09 -2.15
C LEU A 50 -8.11 -16.68 -1.59
N LEU A 51 -7.66 -15.66 -2.31
CA LEU A 51 -7.78 -14.26 -1.89
C LEU A 51 -9.25 -13.84 -1.72
N ALA A 52 -10.09 -14.20 -2.69
CA ALA A 52 -11.52 -13.91 -2.65
C ALA A 52 -12.21 -14.56 -1.45
N ALA A 53 -11.90 -15.84 -1.18
CA ALA A 53 -12.44 -16.59 -0.03
C ALA A 53 -12.06 -15.96 1.32
N ARG A 54 -10.94 -15.27 1.38
CA ARG A 54 -10.42 -14.58 2.58
C ARG A 54 -10.74 -13.08 2.63
N ASN A 55 -11.56 -12.58 1.69
CA ASN A 55 -11.90 -11.16 1.57
C ASN A 55 -10.69 -10.25 1.33
N LEU A 56 -9.60 -10.77 0.76
CA LEU A 56 -8.44 -9.99 0.34
C LEU A 56 -8.73 -9.46 -1.07
N ARG A 57 -8.85 -8.15 -1.23
CA ARG A 57 -9.43 -7.53 -2.42
C ARG A 57 -8.45 -6.72 -3.26
N SER A 58 -7.19 -6.62 -2.85
CA SER A 58 -6.12 -5.99 -3.60
C SER A 58 -5.01 -6.99 -3.91
N TYR A 59 -4.47 -6.92 -5.11
CA TYR A 59 -3.36 -7.74 -5.58
C TYR A 59 -2.33 -6.84 -6.25
N ARG A 60 -1.26 -6.51 -5.50
CA ARG A 60 -0.14 -5.75 -6.01
C ARG A 60 0.92 -6.70 -6.54
N PHE A 61 1.44 -6.44 -7.71
CA PHE A 61 2.46 -7.28 -8.33
C PHE A 61 3.33 -6.47 -9.28
N ASP A 62 4.58 -6.90 -9.44
CA ASP A 62 5.48 -6.35 -10.44
C ASP A 62 5.24 -6.99 -11.81
N VAL A 63 5.27 -6.17 -12.84
CA VAL A 63 5.12 -6.62 -14.23
C VAL A 63 6.07 -5.87 -15.16
N ASP A 64 6.70 -6.59 -16.09
CA ASP A 64 7.39 -5.95 -17.21
C ASP A 64 6.33 -5.25 -18.07
N PRO A 65 6.46 -3.95 -18.33
CA PRO A 65 5.48 -3.23 -19.14
C PRO A 65 5.30 -3.75 -20.57
N ARG A 66 6.17 -4.65 -21.03
CA ARG A 66 6.07 -5.34 -22.33
C ARG A 66 5.45 -6.72 -22.24
N ASP A 67 5.28 -7.25 -21.02
CA ASP A 67 4.66 -8.56 -20.79
C ASP A 67 3.13 -8.43 -20.69
N TYR A 68 2.50 -8.37 -21.85
CA TYR A 68 1.04 -8.36 -21.92
C TYR A 68 0.42 -9.71 -21.54
N ALA A 69 1.15 -10.83 -21.68
CA ALA A 69 0.60 -12.16 -21.42
C ALA A 69 0.19 -12.33 -19.95
N THR A 70 1.02 -11.84 -19.02
CA THR A 70 0.68 -11.85 -17.59
C THR A 70 -0.59 -11.04 -17.32
N LEU A 71 -0.70 -9.82 -17.82
CA LEU A 71 -1.89 -8.98 -17.60
C LEU A 71 -3.13 -9.56 -18.30
N ASP A 72 -3.00 -10.08 -19.52
CA ASP A 72 -4.10 -10.72 -20.25
C ASP A 72 -4.67 -11.93 -19.50
N ALA A 73 -3.82 -12.66 -18.77
CA ALA A 73 -4.26 -13.78 -17.93
C ALA A 73 -4.86 -13.32 -16.58
N LEU A 74 -4.32 -12.30 -15.93
CA LEU A 74 -4.78 -11.87 -14.61
C LEU A 74 -6.06 -11.02 -14.65
N VAL A 75 -6.26 -10.20 -15.67
CA VAL A 75 -7.44 -9.33 -15.78
C VAL A 75 -8.77 -10.09 -15.73
N PRO A 76 -8.98 -11.17 -16.48
CA PRO A 76 -10.22 -11.95 -16.39
C PRO A 76 -10.43 -12.57 -15.00
N LEU A 77 -9.36 -13.03 -14.35
CA LEU A 77 -9.43 -13.59 -12.99
C LEU A 77 -9.78 -12.51 -11.97
N ALA A 78 -9.18 -11.34 -12.08
CA ALA A 78 -9.48 -10.21 -11.21
C ALA A 78 -10.96 -9.84 -11.26
N ARG A 79 -11.53 -9.74 -12.46
CA ARG A 79 -12.99 -9.52 -12.66
C ARG A 79 -13.82 -10.64 -12.05
N LYS A 80 -13.47 -11.90 -12.33
CA LYS A 80 -14.19 -13.09 -11.84
C LYS A 80 -14.28 -13.13 -10.32
N TYR A 81 -13.19 -12.79 -9.62
CA TYR A 81 -13.09 -12.91 -8.18
C TYR A 81 -13.27 -11.59 -7.42
N GLY A 82 -13.53 -10.48 -8.12
CA GLY A 82 -13.74 -9.16 -7.50
C GLY A 82 -12.49 -8.65 -6.79
N ILE A 83 -11.31 -8.85 -7.40
CA ILE A 83 -10.01 -8.42 -6.89
C ILE A 83 -9.50 -7.25 -7.74
N THR A 84 -9.01 -6.22 -7.10
CA THR A 84 -8.43 -5.07 -7.77
C THR A 84 -6.95 -5.32 -8.06
N LEU A 85 -6.56 -5.24 -9.33
CA LEU A 85 -5.15 -5.30 -9.72
C LEU A 85 -4.45 -3.98 -9.41
N ARG A 86 -3.24 -4.08 -8.86
CA ARG A 86 -2.31 -2.98 -8.58
C ARG A 86 -0.95 -3.27 -9.21
N PRO A 87 -0.85 -3.22 -10.54
CA PRO A 87 0.44 -3.44 -11.18
C PRO A 87 1.43 -2.33 -10.85
N MET A 88 2.60 -2.73 -10.39
CA MET A 88 3.79 -1.93 -10.31
C MET A 88 4.64 -2.19 -11.56
N VAL A 89 4.98 -1.13 -12.26
CA VAL A 89 5.77 -1.19 -13.49
C VAL A 89 7.10 -0.47 -13.34
N TYR A 90 8.17 -1.10 -13.83
CA TYR A 90 9.46 -0.44 -13.91
C TYR A 90 9.44 0.62 -15.01
N PRO A 91 10.00 1.83 -14.77
CA PRO A 91 9.98 2.93 -15.73
C PRO A 91 10.64 2.55 -17.07
N MET A 92 9.94 2.85 -18.16
CA MET A 92 10.39 2.66 -19.52
C MET A 92 10.08 3.90 -20.38
N SER A 93 10.07 3.74 -21.70
CA SER A 93 9.77 4.85 -22.62
C SER A 93 8.33 5.34 -22.51
N ARG A 94 8.10 6.57 -22.97
CA ARG A 94 6.77 7.18 -23.08
C ARG A 94 5.82 6.32 -23.92
N GLU A 95 6.32 5.78 -25.04
CA GLU A 95 5.51 4.96 -25.95
C GLU A 95 5.05 3.67 -25.28
N ILE A 96 5.95 2.97 -24.57
CA ILE A 96 5.57 1.75 -23.84
C ILE A 96 4.51 2.08 -22.77
N GLY A 97 4.66 3.15 -22.02
CA GLY A 97 3.66 3.60 -21.07
C GLY A 97 2.30 3.89 -21.71
N TYR A 98 2.32 4.60 -22.86
CA TYR A 98 1.11 4.90 -23.62
C TYR A 98 0.39 3.63 -24.06
N GLN A 99 1.07 2.69 -24.69
CA GLN A 99 0.49 1.45 -25.20
C GLN A 99 -0.07 0.57 -24.06
N LEU A 100 0.68 0.44 -22.98
CA LEU A 100 0.27 -0.32 -21.80
C LEU A 100 -1.03 0.25 -21.20
N ALA A 101 -1.05 1.54 -20.90
CA ALA A 101 -2.21 2.20 -20.32
C ALA A 101 -3.43 2.14 -21.27
N ARG A 102 -3.22 2.36 -22.57
CA ARG A 102 -4.28 2.28 -23.57
C ARG A 102 -4.92 0.89 -23.64
N ARG A 103 -4.10 -0.18 -23.59
CA ARG A 103 -4.58 -1.57 -23.67
C ARG A 103 -5.48 -1.94 -22.49
N TYR A 104 -5.10 -1.53 -21.28
CA TYR A 104 -5.78 -1.97 -20.04
C TYR A 104 -6.62 -0.89 -19.38
N ALA A 105 -6.91 0.22 -20.06
CA ALA A 105 -7.65 1.36 -19.52
C ALA A 105 -9.04 1.02 -18.96
N ALA A 106 -9.69 -0.01 -19.51
CA ALA A 106 -10.99 -0.47 -19.03
C ALA A 106 -10.90 -1.18 -17.68
N ASP A 107 -9.81 -1.89 -17.42
CA ASP A 107 -9.67 -2.85 -16.32
C ASP A 107 -8.81 -2.35 -15.17
N ILE A 108 -7.70 -1.71 -15.48
CA ILE A 108 -6.71 -1.27 -14.52
C ILE A 108 -6.79 0.24 -14.38
N LYS A 109 -7.29 0.69 -13.23
CA LYS A 109 -7.51 2.12 -12.98
C LYS A 109 -6.38 2.81 -12.22
N VAL A 110 -5.52 2.05 -11.55
CA VAL A 110 -4.41 2.57 -10.78
C VAL A 110 -3.13 1.84 -11.16
N TRP A 111 -2.10 2.60 -11.49
CA TRP A 111 -0.78 2.11 -11.88
C TRP A 111 0.27 2.68 -10.94
N GLU A 112 1.13 1.82 -10.39
CA GLU A 112 2.31 2.23 -9.66
C GLU A 112 3.52 2.26 -10.62
N ILE A 113 4.24 3.39 -10.65
CA ILE A 113 5.37 3.58 -11.56
C ILE A 113 6.65 3.65 -10.73
N GLY A 114 7.47 2.61 -10.83
CA GLY A 114 8.72 2.45 -10.09
C GLY A 114 8.53 1.88 -8.69
N ASN A 115 9.43 0.97 -8.31
CA ASN A 115 9.52 0.41 -6.97
C ASN A 115 10.73 1.00 -6.26
N GLU A 116 10.54 1.57 -5.06
CA GLU A 116 11.61 2.03 -4.18
C GLU A 116 12.68 2.89 -4.86
N GLN A 117 12.24 3.78 -5.73
CA GLN A 117 13.15 4.63 -6.50
C GLN A 117 13.82 5.71 -5.64
N ASP A 118 13.36 5.94 -4.44
CA ASP A 118 13.93 6.83 -3.43
C ASP A 118 15.11 6.23 -2.65
N LEU A 119 15.36 4.91 -2.78
CA LEU A 119 16.44 4.21 -2.06
C LEU A 119 17.84 4.72 -2.41
N VAL A 120 18.07 5.17 -3.64
CA VAL A 120 19.37 5.63 -4.10
C VAL A 120 19.32 7.11 -4.43
N ARG A 121 19.60 7.94 -3.42
CA ARG A 121 19.50 9.39 -3.52
C ARG A 121 20.33 10.00 -4.66
N ALA A 122 21.52 9.47 -4.90
CA ALA A 122 22.40 9.95 -5.96
C ALA A 122 21.82 9.79 -7.38
N GLU A 123 20.91 8.83 -7.55
CA GLU A 123 20.27 8.53 -8.83
C GLU A 123 18.86 9.13 -8.95
N ALA A 124 18.37 9.80 -7.92
CA ALA A 124 16.98 10.23 -7.84
C ALA A 124 16.51 11.05 -9.03
N ASP A 125 17.33 11.97 -9.53
CA ASP A 125 16.96 12.82 -10.65
C ASP A 125 16.78 12.00 -11.94
N ALA A 126 17.68 11.04 -12.22
CA ALA A 126 17.58 10.14 -13.37
C ALA A 126 16.36 9.21 -13.25
N ARG A 127 16.14 8.66 -12.05
CA ARG A 127 15.01 7.77 -11.78
C ARG A 127 13.67 8.52 -11.92
N ILE A 128 13.55 9.72 -11.37
CA ILE A 128 12.37 10.58 -11.51
C ILE A 128 12.13 10.94 -12.97
N ALA A 129 13.17 11.26 -13.74
CA ALA A 129 13.03 11.55 -15.16
C ALA A 129 12.48 10.36 -15.96
N ALA A 130 12.97 9.13 -15.67
CA ALA A 130 12.47 7.91 -16.28
C ALA A 130 10.99 7.65 -15.92
N MET A 131 10.64 7.75 -14.63
CA MET A 131 9.26 7.62 -14.15
C MET A 131 8.34 8.64 -14.82
N THR A 132 8.74 9.90 -14.86
CA THR A 132 7.97 10.99 -15.48
C THR A 132 7.76 10.74 -16.98
N THR A 133 8.76 10.24 -17.68
CA THR A 133 8.67 9.93 -19.10
C THR A 133 7.58 8.88 -19.38
N MET A 134 7.57 7.78 -18.64
CA MET A 134 6.55 6.75 -18.76
C MET A 134 5.17 7.26 -18.34
N TYR A 135 5.08 7.96 -17.20
CA TYR A 135 3.87 8.60 -16.72
C TYR A 135 3.20 9.47 -17.76
N LEU A 136 3.96 10.31 -18.48
CA LEU A 136 3.41 11.19 -19.50
C LEU A 136 2.76 10.41 -20.65
N GLY A 137 3.29 9.25 -21.03
CA GLY A 137 2.67 8.37 -22.01
C GLY A 137 1.36 7.77 -21.49
N MET A 138 1.38 7.24 -20.26
CA MET A 138 0.19 6.66 -19.64
C MET A 138 -0.90 7.72 -19.41
N ARG A 139 -0.55 8.92 -18.98
CA ARG A 139 -1.48 10.05 -18.79
C ARG A 139 -2.09 10.51 -20.12
N GLN A 140 -1.30 10.51 -21.20
CA GLN A 140 -1.80 10.81 -22.54
C GLN A 140 -2.88 9.79 -22.96
N ALA A 141 -2.61 8.50 -22.84
CA ALA A 141 -3.61 7.45 -23.13
C ALA A 141 -4.89 7.61 -22.29
N SER A 142 -4.71 7.89 -20.99
CA SER A 142 -5.84 8.14 -20.07
C SER A 142 -6.72 9.30 -20.55
N ASN A 143 -6.11 10.40 -20.96
CA ASN A 143 -6.84 11.60 -21.41
C ASN A 143 -7.56 11.35 -22.74
N GLU A 144 -6.89 10.75 -23.72
CA GLU A 144 -7.47 10.43 -25.03
C GLU A 144 -8.68 9.49 -24.94
N LEU A 145 -8.64 8.56 -23.99
CA LEU A 145 -9.72 7.59 -23.77
C LEU A 145 -10.80 8.08 -22.77
N GLY A 146 -10.60 9.19 -22.09
CA GLY A 146 -11.44 9.60 -20.96
C GLY A 146 -11.45 8.56 -19.83
N ALA A 147 -10.38 7.77 -19.67
CA ALA A 147 -10.37 6.58 -18.83
C ALA A 147 -10.23 6.87 -17.33
N GLY A 148 -9.81 8.08 -16.94
CA GLY A 148 -9.66 8.48 -15.55
C GLY A 148 -8.60 7.68 -14.79
N LEU A 149 -7.52 7.25 -15.47
CA LEU A 149 -6.45 6.48 -14.84
C LEU A 149 -5.74 7.33 -13.77
N ARG A 150 -5.37 6.67 -12.68
CA ARG A 150 -4.63 7.25 -11.56
C ARG A 150 -3.25 6.64 -11.45
N PHE A 151 -2.31 7.42 -10.98
CA PHE A 151 -0.90 7.04 -10.93
C PHE A 151 -0.36 7.18 -9.52
N THR A 152 0.36 6.16 -9.10
CA THR A 152 0.94 6.05 -7.77
C THR A 152 2.45 6.19 -7.86
N ILE A 153 3.02 6.96 -6.94
CA ILE A 153 4.46 7.02 -6.70
C ILE A 153 4.78 6.28 -5.41
N ASN A 154 5.83 5.48 -5.42
CA ASN A 154 6.29 4.74 -4.26
C ASN A 154 7.38 5.50 -3.49
N ILE A 155 7.29 5.45 -2.16
CA ILE A 155 8.33 5.88 -1.22
C ILE A 155 8.49 4.86 -0.10
N THR A 156 9.69 4.78 0.46
CA THR A 156 10.01 3.91 1.58
C THR A 156 10.10 4.69 2.89
N ALA A 157 9.81 4.02 4.00
CA ALA A 157 10.12 4.51 5.32
C ALA A 157 11.63 4.80 5.45
N CYS A 158 12.01 5.89 6.07
CA CYS A 158 13.37 6.36 6.08
C CYS A 158 13.82 6.70 7.50
N ASN A 159 14.97 6.14 7.92
CA ASN A 159 15.56 6.50 9.19
C ASN A 159 16.20 7.91 9.11
N SER A 160 15.55 8.88 9.71
CA SER A 160 16.00 10.27 9.75
C SER A 160 17.20 10.49 10.66
N ASP A 161 17.53 9.54 11.53
CA ASP A 161 18.66 9.64 12.45
C ASP A 161 19.97 9.17 11.79
N ASP A 162 19.90 8.49 10.64
CA ASP A 162 21.07 8.17 9.84
C ASP A 162 21.65 9.46 9.24
N ARG A 163 22.83 9.85 9.74
CA ARG A 163 23.58 11.04 9.31
C ARG A 163 24.76 10.71 8.40
N SER A 164 24.86 9.47 7.94
CA SER A 164 25.90 9.08 6.99
C SER A 164 25.77 9.85 5.68
N ALA A 165 26.87 9.97 4.94
CA ALA A 165 26.87 10.64 3.63
C ALA A 165 25.94 9.94 2.61
N ASN A 166 25.65 8.67 2.84
CA ASN A 166 24.77 7.84 2.00
C ASN A 166 23.34 7.74 2.54
N ALA A 167 23.01 8.44 3.64
CA ALA A 167 21.69 8.42 4.23
C ALA A 167 20.64 8.89 3.20
N ARG A 168 19.58 8.11 3.05
CA ARG A 168 18.46 8.45 2.17
C ARG A 168 17.74 9.72 2.60
N CYS A 169 17.60 9.92 3.91
CA CYS A 169 16.88 11.03 4.52
C CYS A 169 17.71 11.70 5.63
N PRO A 170 18.88 12.26 5.34
CA PRO A 170 19.76 12.79 6.37
C PRO A 170 19.11 13.94 7.13
N GLY A 171 18.81 13.72 8.41
CA GLY A 171 18.24 14.74 9.30
C GLY A 171 16.79 15.17 8.94
N ASP A 172 16.15 14.52 7.99
CA ASP A 172 14.78 14.84 7.58
C ASP A 172 13.78 13.85 8.21
N ARG A 173 13.10 14.28 9.27
CA ARG A 173 12.06 13.49 9.93
C ARG A 173 10.82 13.25 9.05
N ASN A 174 10.73 13.94 7.94
CA ASN A 174 9.61 13.77 6.99
C ASN A 174 9.84 12.62 6.01
N GLY A 175 10.84 11.79 6.21
CA GLY A 175 11.12 10.65 5.36
C GLY A 175 11.45 11.04 3.93
N SER A 176 10.88 10.31 2.98
CA SER A 176 11.10 10.54 1.55
C SER A 176 10.25 11.65 0.92
N LEU A 177 9.74 12.62 1.70
CA LEU A 177 9.01 13.77 1.15
C LEU A 177 9.83 14.57 0.12
N TRP A 178 11.15 14.64 0.31
CA TRP A 178 12.05 15.26 -0.66
C TRP A 178 11.93 14.63 -2.06
N PHE A 179 11.75 13.31 -2.13
CA PHE A 179 11.60 12.57 -3.39
C PHE A 179 10.26 12.91 -4.06
N LEU A 180 9.17 12.93 -3.29
CA LEU A 180 7.84 13.34 -3.76
C LEU A 180 7.86 14.78 -4.29
N ALA A 181 8.52 15.70 -3.59
CA ALA A 181 8.63 17.10 -4.01
C ALA A 181 9.39 17.23 -5.34
N LYS A 182 10.52 16.50 -5.50
CA LYS A 182 11.29 16.46 -6.76
C LYS A 182 10.47 15.86 -7.91
N ALA A 183 9.78 14.75 -7.68
CA ALA A 183 8.93 14.11 -8.68
C ALA A 183 7.83 15.06 -9.17
N LYS A 184 7.17 15.76 -8.24
CA LYS A 184 6.15 16.76 -8.56
C LYS A 184 6.73 17.91 -9.37
N ALA A 185 7.89 18.43 -9.00
CA ALA A 185 8.60 19.49 -9.71
C ALA A 185 9.02 19.06 -11.12
N ALA A 186 9.34 17.79 -11.33
CA ALA A 186 9.65 17.20 -12.62
C ALA A 186 8.42 16.91 -13.50
N GLY A 187 7.19 17.15 -12.99
CA GLY A 187 5.95 16.95 -13.73
C GLY A 187 5.29 15.59 -13.53
N PHE A 188 5.79 14.73 -12.65
CA PHE A 188 5.10 13.53 -12.26
C PHE A 188 3.96 13.86 -11.27
N ASN A 189 2.78 14.13 -11.81
CA ASN A 189 1.60 14.47 -11.02
C ASN A 189 0.89 13.18 -10.59
N PHE A 190 1.36 12.59 -9.50
CA PHE A 190 0.78 11.39 -8.91
C PHE A 190 -0.57 11.69 -8.23
N ASP A 191 -1.46 10.70 -8.25
CA ASP A 191 -2.80 10.74 -7.65
C ASP A 191 -2.83 10.03 -6.29
N HIS A 192 -1.90 9.10 -6.05
CA HIS A 192 -1.74 8.35 -4.81
C HIS A 192 -0.26 8.21 -4.45
N ILE A 193 -0.01 7.94 -3.19
CA ILE A 193 1.31 7.62 -2.66
C ILE A 193 1.27 6.16 -2.20
N SER A 194 2.25 5.37 -2.62
CA SER A 194 2.53 4.04 -2.09
C SER A 194 3.62 4.17 -1.02
N PHE A 195 3.45 3.50 0.10
CA PHE A 195 4.38 3.55 1.22
C PHE A 195 4.84 2.15 1.59
N HIS A 196 6.16 1.98 1.84
CA HIS A 196 6.76 0.72 2.24
C HIS A 196 7.39 0.83 3.62
N TYR A 197 7.09 -0.13 4.49
CA TYR A 197 7.68 -0.21 5.81
C TYR A 197 7.63 -1.62 6.39
N TYR A 198 8.74 -2.08 6.94
CA TYR A 198 8.87 -3.36 7.65
C TYR A 198 9.13 -3.08 9.13
N ALA A 199 8.27 -3.61 9.99
CA ALA A 199 8.27 -3.30 11.41
C ALA A 199 8.92 -4.41 12.24
N PHE A 200 9.75 -4.03 13.22
CA PHE A 200 10.15 -4.90 14.31
C PHE A 200 9.18 -4.79 15.48
N HIS A 201 8.91 -5.91 16.14
CA HIS A 201 8.04 -5.91 17.33
C HIS A 201 8.61 -5.04 18.47
N GLN A 202 9.92 -5.09 18.66
CA GLN A 202 10.62 -4.30 19.67
C GLN A 202 10.55 -2.79 19.42
N ASP A 203 10.36 -2.38 18.17
CA ASP A 203 10.36 -0.97 17.76
C ASP A 203 8.97 -0.36 17.73
N ALA A 204 7.99 -1.08 18.25
CA ALA A 204 6.58 -0.78 18.11
C ALA A 204 6.13 0.60 18.63
N GLY A 205 6.86 1.18 19.57
CA GLY A 205 6.59 2.52 20.10
C GLY A 205 7.20 3.62 19.22
N TYR A 206 8.47 3.89 19.41
CA TYR A 206 9.14 5.05 18.80
C TYR A 206 9.25 4.95 17.26
N TRP A 207 9.79 3.84 16.75
CA TRP A 207 10.03 3.70 15.31
C TRP A 207 8.75 3.62 14.50
N SER A 208 7.76 2.89 14.98
CA SER A 208 6.46 2.86 14.30
C SER A 208 5.80 4.24 14.29
N ALA A 209 5.87 5.00 15.37
CA ALA A 209 5.34 6.36 15.40
C ALA A 209 6.08 7.29 14.43
N LEU A 210 7.42 7.16 14.33
CA LEU A 210 8.22 7.92 13.39
C LEU A 210 7.85 7.59 11.94
N TYR A 211 7.88 6.30 11.57
CA TYR A 211 7.67 5.90 10.17
C TYR A 211 6.22 6.06 9.71
N LEU A 212 5.24 5.72 10.55
CA LEU A 212 3.84 5.97 10.22
C LEU A 212 3.50 7.47 10.27
N GLY A 213 4.26 8.25 11.07
CA GLY A 213 4.21 9.72 11.03
C GLY A 213 4.64 10.27 9.67
N GLN A 214 5.66 9.69 9.03
CA GLN A 214 6.09 10.04 7.67
C GLN A 214 4.96 9.77 6.65
N LEU A 215 4.30 8.62 6.74
CA LEU A 215 3.13 8.29 5.93
C LEU A 215 2.02 9.34 6.08
N ARG A 216 1.67 9.69 7.30
CA ARG A 216 0.64 10.73 7.58
C ARG A 216 1.07 12.08 7.03
N THR A 217 2.32 12.46 7.22
CA THR A 217 2.87 13.73 6.71
C THR A 217 2.78 13.77 5.18
N ALA A 218 3.11 12.68 4.49
CA ALA A 218 2.97 12.57 3.04
C ALA A 218 1.51 12.75 2.59
N ALA A 219 0.58 12.02 3.21
CA ALA A 219 -0.85 12.12 2.91
C ALA A 219 -1.39 13.54 3.07
N GLN A 220 -1.03 14.21 4.16
CA GLN A 220 -1.48 15.57 4.47
C GLN A 220 -0.85 16.61 3.55
N THR A 221 0.45 16.49 3.25
CA THR A 221 1.18 17.43 2.38
C THR A 221 0.60 17.44 0.97
N TYR A 222 0.30 16.26 0.44
CA TYR A 222 -0.19 16.11 -0.93
C TYR A 222 -1.71 15.95 -1.04
N LYS A 223 -2.42 15.92 0.09
CA LYS A 223 -3.89 15.78 0.17
C LYS A 223 -4.39 14.57 -0.62
N THR A 224 -3.69 13.47 -0.49
CA THR A 224 -4.00 12.21 -1.19
C THR A 224 -3.96 11.05 -0.22
N PRO A 225 -4.85 10.05 -0.37
CA PRO A 225 -4.76 8.83 0.42
C PRO A 225 -3.48 8.06 0.10
N VAL A 226 -3.00 7.32 1.07
CA VAL A 226 -1.84 6.46 0.94
C VAL A 226 -2.30 5.01 0.80
N PHE A 227 -1.69 4.31 -0.14
CA PHE A 227 -1.69 2.87 -0.21
C PHE A 227 -0.47 2.37 0.56
N PHE A 228 -0.68 1.66 1.64
CA PHE A 228 0.40 0.99 2.35
C PHE A 228 0.68 -0.32 1.62
N ASN A 229 1.34 -0.18 0.48
CA ASN A 229 1.39 -1.22 -0.56
C ASN A 229 2.45 -2.28 -0.32
N GLU A 230 3.38 -2.07 0.63
CA GLU A 230 4.36 -3.08 0.97
C GLU A 230 4.72 -2.97 2.44
N LEU A 231 4.29 -3.94 3.21
CA LEU A 231 4.59 -4.03 4.62
C LEU A 231 4.70 -5.49 5.06
N ASN A 232 5.55 -5.75 6.03
CA ASN A 232 5.62 -7.01 6.74
C ASN A 232 6.43 -6.82 8.04
N CYS A 233 6.76 -7.93 8.71
CA CYS A 233 7.70 -7.95 9.82
C CYS A 233 9.14 -7.72 9.33
N ALA A 234 9.97 -7.11 10.15
CA ALA A 234 11.40 -6.96 9.88
C ALA A 234 12.26 -8.04 10.56
N GLU A 235 11.68 -8.88 11.41
CA GLU A 235 12.38 -9.97 12.12
C GLU A 235 13.03 -10.97 11.16
N ILE A 236 12.46 -11.14 9.97
CA ILE A 236 13.02 -12.00 8.93
C ILE A 236 14.46 -11.59 8.58
N TYR A 237 14.79 -10.29 8.60
CA TYR A 237 16.14 -9.79 8.31
C TYR A 237 17.16 -10.12 9.41
N THR A 238 16.73 -10.51 10.60
CA THR A 238 17.63 -10.84 11.72
C THR A 238 18.12 -12.29 11.72
N GLY A 239 17.82 -13.05 10.68
CA GLY A 239 18.26 -14.44 10.54
C GLY A 239 17.28 -15.48 11.09
N ASN A 240 16.13 -15.09 11.63
CA ASN A 240 15.04 -15.99 11.98
C ASN A 240 14.28 -16.47 10.72
N THR A 241 15.03 -16.66 9.64
CA THR A 241 14.51 -17.01 8.31
C THR A 241 14.19 -18.49 8.14
N THR A 242 14.37 -19.28 9.18
CA THR A 242 14.29 -20.75 9.06
C THR A 242 12.86 -21.29 9.06
N GLY A 243 11.85 -20.42 9.08
CA GLY A 243 10.44 -20.88 9.07
C GLY A 243 10.09 -21.74 10.28
N GLY A 244 10.87 -21.66 11.34
CA GLY A 244 10.55 -22.30 12.60
C GLY A 244 9.43 -21.52 13.31
N ALA A 245 8.66 -22.21 14.14
CA ALA A 245 7.52 -21.65 14.87
C ALA A 245 7.85 -20.35 15.65
N GLU A 246 9.11 -20.15 16.05
CA GLU A 246 9.55 -18.92 16.72
C GLU A 246 9.72 -17.74 15.75
N GLY A 247 10.27 -17.96 14.56
CA GLY A 247 10.37 -16.93 13.53
C GLY A 247 9.00 -16.49 13.04
N ASP A 248 8.10 -17.46 12.79
CA ASP A 248 6.73 -17.19 12.39
C ASP A 248 5.96 -16.44 13.50
N ARG A 249 6.25 -16.73 14.78
CA ARG A 249 5.63 -16.03 15.91
C ARG A 249 6.05 -14.58 16.00
N GLY A 250 7.35 -14.29 15.87
CA GLY A 250 7.86 -12.91 15.87
C GLY A 250 7.23 -12.09 14.77
N CYS A 251 7.18 -12.61 13.56
CA CYS A 251 6.49 -11.97 12.44
C CYS A 251 5.00 -11.79 12.67
N TYR A 252 4.33 -12.77 13.29
CA TYR A 252 2.91 -12.63 13.63
C TYR A 252 2.67 -11.45 14.55
N ASP A 253 3.45 -11.33 15.63
CA ASP A 253 3.27 -10.27 16.62
C ASP A 253 3.55 -8.87 16.03
N SER A 254 4.63 -8.74 15.26
CA SER A 254 4.99 -7.48 14.58
C SER A 254 3.95 -7.05 13.56
N LEU A 255 3.53 -7.98 12.70
CA LEU A 255 2.49 -7.69 11.70
C LEU A 255 1.15 -7.37 12.36
N ALA A 256 0.77 -8.10 13.41
CA ALA A 256 -0.46 -7.84 14.16
C ALA A 256 -0.48 -6.45 14.78
N GLN A 257 0.66 -6.02 15.34
CA GLN A 257 0.79 -4.70 15.92
C GLN A 257 0.75 -3.59 14.87
N LEU A 258 1.46 -3.78 13.75
CA LEU A 258 1.47 -2.84 12.64
C LEU A 258 0.06 -2.67 12.06
N LEU A 259 -0.64 -3.77 11.76
CA LEU A 259 -1.99 -3.74 11.22
C LEU A 259 -2.99 -3.08 12.19
N ARG A 260 -2.90 -3.37 13.50
CA ARG A 260 -3.73 -2.68 14.51
C ARG A 260 -3.46 -1.18 14.51
N ASN A 261 -2.18 -0.78 14.53
CA ASN A 261 -1.81 0.62 14.54
C ASN A 261 -2.32 1.36 13.30
N VAL A 262 -2.18 0.76 12.11
CA VAL A 262 -2.70 1.33 10.87
C VAL A 262 -4.23 1.48 10.92
N ARG A 263 -4.95 0.43 11.31
CA ARG A 263 -6.42 0.46 11.41
C ARG A 263 -6.93 1.48 12.41
N ASP A 264 -6.30 1.55 13.59
CA ASP A 264 -6.82 2.31 14.72
C ASP A 264 -6.41 3.79 14.67
N ASN A 265 -5.24 4.08 14.08
CA ASN A 265 -4.66 5.43 14.13
C ASN A 265 -4.43 6.08 12.76
N TYR A 266 -4.54 5.33 11.64
CA TYR A 266 -4.20 5.85 10.30
C TYR A 266 -5.28 5.56 9.25
N ALA A 267 -6.44 5.02 9.62
CA ALA A 267 -7.53 4.74 8.68
C ALA A 267 -8.09 6.01 8.01
N ASP A 268 -7.79 7.19 8.55
CA ASP A 268 -8.14 8.47 7.97
C ASP A 268 -7.26 8.86 6.75
N VAL A 269 -6.08 8.25 6.63
CA VAL A 269 -5.12 8.54 5.56
C VAL A 269 -4.73 7.30 4.75
N VAL A 270 -4.87 6.09 5.31
CA VAL A 270 -4.58 4.82 4.61
C VAL A 270 -5.87 4.24 4.07
N SER A 271 -5.93 4.04 2.75
CA SER A 271 -7.12 3.46 2.09
C SER A 271 -6.92 2.01 1.64
N GLU A 272 -5.68 1.53 1.57
CA GLU A 272 -5.35 0.17 1.13
C GLU A 272 -4.10 -0.33 1.85
N VAL A 273 -4.07 -1.62 2.16
CA VAL A 273 -2.95 -2.31 2.79
C VAL A 273 -2.66 -3.60 2.02
N ASN A 274 -1.42 -3.74 1.51
CA ASN A 274 -0.96 -4.95 0.85
C ASN A 274 0.24 -5.53 1.58
N VAL A 275 0.09 -6.72 2.15
CA VAL A 275 1.18 -7.39 2.87
C VAL A 275 2.12 -8.08 1.88
N TYR A 276 3.41 -7.83 2.03
CA TYR A 276 4.47 -8.48 1.26
C TYR A 276 4.90 -9.76 1.98
N GLU A 277 4.71 -10.94 1.41
CA GLU A 277 4.03 -11.26 0.17
C GLU A 277 3.11 -12.51 0.34
N LEU A 278 2.42 -12.95 -0.70
CA LEU A 278 1.50 -14.08 -0.57
C LEU A 278 2.22 -15.42 -0.33
N LEU A 279 3.24 -15.74 -1.12
CA LEU A 279 3.94 -17.03 -1.08
C LEU A 279 5.43 -16.86 -0.81
N ASP A 280 6.01 -17.79 -0.03
CA ASP A 280 7.46 -17.90 0.07
C ASP A 280 8.10 -18.18 -1.29
N GLN A 281 9.26 -17.58 -1.51
CA GLN A 281 10.03 -17.74 -2.74
C GLN A 281 11.27 -18.57 -2.48
N THR A 282 11.08 -19.88 -2.41
CA THR A 282 12.13 -20.85 -2.05
C THR A 282 13.35 -20.87 -2.98
N THR A 283 13.25 -20.22 -4.14
CA THR A 283 14.38 -20.04 -5.08
C THR A 283 15.24 -18.82 -4.76
N ILE A 284 14.79 -17.94 -3.87
CA ILE A 284 15.53 -16.79 -3.40
C ILE A 284 16.21 -17.15 -2.09
N GLN A 285 17.52 -16.91 -2.01
CA GLN A 285 18.28 -17.14 -0.78
C GLN A 285 18.11 -15.98 0.21
N GLY A 286 18.19 -16.33 1.50
CA GLY A 286 18.11 -15.34 2.59
C GLY A 286 16.70 -14.88 2.91
N ALA A 287 16.60 -13.75 3.59
CA ALA A 287 15.36 -13.22 4.14
C ALA A 287 14.26 -13.04 3.09
N GLU A 288 14.63 -12.55 1.91
CA GLU A 288 13.70 -12.28 0.81
C GLU A 288 12.88 -13.49 0.34
N GLY A 289 13.35 -14.70 0.61
CA GLY A 289 12.63 -15.92 0.28
C GLY A 289 11.54 -16.33 1.26
N HIS A 290 11.37 -15.62 2.39
CA HIS A 290 10.56 -16.09 3.53
C HIS A 290 9.44 -15.13 3.97
N PHE A 291 9.16 -14.09 3.21
CA PHE A 291 8.12 -13.11 3.54
C PHE A 291 6.68 -13.59 3.29
N GLY A 292 6.50 -14.75 2.66
CA GLY A 292 5.18 -15.27 2.33
C GLY A 292 4.25 -15.36 3.55
N LEU A 293 2.99 -15.03 3.35
CA LEU A 293 1.90 -15.36 4.26
C LEU A 293 1.57 -16.86 4.20
N MET A 294 2.10 -17.55 3.20
CA MET A 294 2.02 -18.99 3.00
C MET A 294 3.38 -19.54 2.57
N TYR A 295 3.68 -20.76 2.99
CA TYR A 295 4.84 -21.49 2.48
C TYR A 295 4.66 -21.86 0.99
N ASP A 296 3.44 -22.25 0.63
CA ASP A 296 2.95 -22.51 -0.73
C ASP A 296 1.41 -22.45 -0.71
N LEU A 297 0.76 -22.63 -1.86
CA LEU A 297 -0.71 -22.51 -1.97
C LEU A 297 -1.51 -23.49 -1.10
N THR A 298 -0.89 -24.48 -0.50
CA THR A 298 -1.55 -25.50 0.33
C THR A 298 -1.24 -25.35 1.83
N ARG A 299 -0.18 -24.62 2.18
CA ARG A 299 0.29 -24.48 3.56
C ARG A 299 0.33 -23.03 4.02
N PRO A 300 -0.74 -22.54 4.67
CA PRO A 300 -0.77 -21.19 5.21
C PRO A 300 0.15 -21.05 6.44
N LYS A 301 0.66 -19.82 6.63
CA LYS A 301 1.26 -19.39 7.91
C LYS A 301 0.20 -18.71 8.78
N PRO A 302 0.39 -18.61 10.10
CA PRO A 302 -0.54 -17.90 11.00
C PRO A 302 -0.81 -16.45 10.59
N THR A 303 0.14 -15.80 9.91
CA THR A 303 0.03 -14.44 9.41
C THR A 303 -1.04 -14.27 8.33
N LEU A 304 -1.35 -15.31 7.55
CA LEU A 304 -2.46 -15.26 6.59
C LEU A 304 -3.82 -15.18 7.31
N ASP A 305 -4.00 -15.96 8.35
CA ASP A 305 -5.24 -15.93 9.14
C ASP A 305 -5.38 -14.60 9.92
N LEU A 306 -4.25 -14.04 10.37
CA LEU A 306 -4.21 -12.70 10.95
C LEU A 306 -4.72 -11.66 9.94
N LEU A 307 -4.15 -11.59 8.74
CA LEU A 307 -4.57 -10.64 7.71
C LEU A 307 -6.04 -10.84 7.32
N THR A 308 -6.47 -12.10 7.22
CA THR A 308 -7.88 -12.45 6.95
C THR A 308 -8.83 -11.84 7.98
N ARG A 309 -8.51 -11.90 9.28
CA ARG A 309 -9.34 -11.29 10.33
C ARG A 309 -9.46 -9.77 10.12
N PHE A 310 -8.38 -9.08 9.81
CA PHE A 310 -8.45 -7.64 9.49
C PHE A 310 -9.33 -7.35 8.28
N ALA A 311 -9.23 -8.15 7.23
CA ALA A 311 -10.01 -7.97 6.00
C ALA A 311 -11.52 -8.28 6.18
N GLN A 312 -11.88 -9.10 7.16
CA GLN A 312 -13.26 -9.49 7.44
C GLN A 312 -13.93 -8.62 8.51
N THR A 313 -13.15 -7.91 9.32
CA THR A 313 -13.67 -7.06 10.38
C THR A 313 -13.81 -5.63 9.85
N PRO A 314 -15.02 -5.09 9.69
CA PRO A 314 -15.20 -3.68 9.35
C PRO A 314 -14.50 -2.82 10.40
N ALA A 315 -13.92 -1.70 9.99
CA ALA A 315 -13.46 -0.68 10.92
C ALA A 315 -14.68 -0.17 11.72
N THR A 316 -14.92 -0.72 12.87
CA THR A 316 -15.89 -0.16 13.82
C THR A 316 -15.27 1.12 14.35
N ALA A 317 -16.06 2.19 14.40
CA ALA A 317 -15.69 3.42 15.10
C ALA A 317 -15.10 3.03 16.46
N ALA A 318 -13.94 3.59 16.80
CA ALA A 318 -13.14 3.24 17.97
C ALA A 318 -14.00 3.05 19.22
N VAL A 319 -14.26 1.80 19.58
CA VAL A 319 -14.80 1.43 20.88
C VAL A 319 -13.59 1.24 21.79
N ALA A 320 -13.42 2.17 22.72
CA ALA A 320 -12.46 2.04 23.79
C ALA A 320 -12.75 0.72 24.54
N GLY A 321 -11.82 -0.24 24.46
CA GLY A 321 -11.86 -1.47 25.24
C GLY A 321 -12.11 -2.74 24.43
N ALA A 322 -11.25 -3.05 23.45
CA ALA A 322 -11.21 -4.39 22.87
C ALA A 322 -10.49 -5.35 23.83
N PRO A 323 -11.01 -6.56 24.09
CA PRO A 323 -10.31 -7.56 24.89
C PRO A 323 -9.03 -8.04 24.21
N ASP A 324 -8.06 -8.38 25.03
CA ASP A 324 -6.78 -8.97 24.66
C ASP A 324 -6.99 -10.39 24.08
N ASP A 325 -7.15 -10.50 22.75
CA ASP A 325 -7.33 -11.74 22.03
C ASP A 325 -5.99 -12.48 21.83
N ARG A 326 -5.26 -12.76 22.90
CA ARG A 326 -4.13 -13.68 22.86
C ARG A 326 -4.62 -15.13 22.84
N PRO A 327 -4.23 -15.97 21.88
CA PRO A 327 -4.46 -17.41 21.99
C PRO A 327 -3.64 -17.95 23.17
N GLN A 328 -4.32 -18.72 24.04
CA GLN A 328 -3.69 -19.45 25.15
C GLN A 328 -2.80 -20.58 24.63
#